data_226c2920911e908fae58b41ac8c78be6
#
_entry.id   226c2920911e908fae58b41ac8c78be6
#
_cell.length_a   1.000
_cell.length_b   1.000
_cell.length_c   1.000
_cell.angle_alpha   90.00
_cell.angle_beta   90.00
_cell.angle_gamma   90.00
#
_symmetry.space_group_name_H-M   'P 1'
#
loop_
_entity.id
_entity.type
_entity.pdbx_description
1 polymer ?
#
loop_
_entity_poly.entity_id
_entity_poly.type
_entity_poly.pdbx_seq_one_letter_code
_entity_poly.pdbx_strand_id
1 'polypeptide(L)'
;SFSRQRELTRFPTEISVRITAKEIVAEMIAYQPKREKRLPVLLDADALNIIAENRKLLSGIAENEGSSKQYVYTPHMGEAARLSGKSIAQLKETSCESAKELAQKLCGICVLKDAATVISDGRNIYINTSGNSGMSTAGAGDTLTGILAGSVLAGRTQKNGKENASYEFFEKICMGVYLHGRAGDAAADRFGNAGMKAMDIADAVANVLKEN
;
A
#
# COMPACT_ATOMS: atom_id res chain seq x y z
N SER A 1 64.84 3.87 14.08
CA SER A 1 64.02 4.78 13.26
C SER A 1 62.81 3.97 12.71
N PHE A 2 61.68 4.18 13.34
CA PHE A 2 60.41 3.55 13.04
C PHE A 2 59.82 4.16 11.75
N SER A 3 59.54 3.34 10.74
CA SER A 3 58.53 3.62 9.72
C SER A 3 57.92 2.29 9.22
N ARG A 4 56.95 1.78 9.97
CA ARG A 4 55.94 0.87 9.41
C ARG A 4 54.85 1.74 8.77
N GLN A 5 54.93 1.94 7.49
CA GLN A 5 53.80 2.38 6.70
C GLN A 5 52.77 1.24 6.74
N ARG A 6 51.62 1.51 7.36
CA ARG A 6 50.43 0.68 7.18
C ARG A 6 49.96 0.84 5.73
N GLU A 7 50.09 -0.21 4.93
CA GLU A 7 49.26 -0.34 3.73
C GLU A 7 47.81 -0.36 4.15
N LEU A 8 47.17 0.79 4.04
CA LEU A 8 45.71 0.85 4.01
C LEU A 8 45.30 0.15 2.73
N THR A 9 44.75 -1.07 2.86
CA THR A 9 44.04 -1.76 1.80
C THR A 9 43.03 -0.78 1.22
N ARG A 10 43.30 -0.29 0.02
CA ARG A 10 42.34 0.45 -0.79
C ARG A 10 41.18 -0.47 -1.08
N PHE A 11 40.06 -0.27 -0.40
CA PHE A 11 38.80 -0.78 -0.90
C PHE A 11 38.60 -0.21 -2.31
N PRO A 12 38.20 -1.02 -3.30
CA PRO A 12 37.89 -0.50 -4.62
C PRO A 12 36.77 0.52 -4.49
N THR A 13 37.08 1.78 -4.75
CA THR A 13 36.21 2.94 -4.53
C THR A 13 35.14 3.11 -5.60
N GLU A 14 34.86 2.13 -6.44
CA GLU A 14 33.85 2.20 -7.48
C GLU A 14 33.15 0.87 -7.74
N ILE A 15 32.46 0.35 -6.72
CA ILE A 15 31.28 -0.46 -6.99
C ILE A 15 30.09 0.45 -6.73
N SER A 16 29.75 1.30 -7.67
CA SER A 16 28.44 1.95 -7.69
C SER A 16 27.42 0.90 -8.12
N VAL A 17 26.92 0.13 -7.16
CA VAL A 17 25.74 -0.72 -7.38
C VAL A 17 24.55 0.22 -7.55
N ARG A 18 24.24 0.60 -8.78
CA ARG A 18 23.00 1.30 -9.10
C ARG A 18 21.87 0.28 -9.09
N ILE A 19 21.30 0.04 -7.92
CA ILE A 19 20.05 -0.73 -7.81
C ILE A 19 18.93 0.21 -8.26
N THR A 20 18.23 -0.16 -9.30
CA THR A 20 17.07 0.60 -9.79
C THR A 20 15.84 0.27 -8.92
N ALA A 21 14.88 1.21 -8.81
CA ALA A 21 13.60 0.96 -8.14
C ALA A 21 12.88 -0.28 -8.70
N LYS A 22 13.01 -0.52 -10.01
CA LYS A 22 12.47 -1.72 -10.68
C LYS A 22 13.07 -3.02 -10.13
N GLU A 23 14.38 -3.07 -9.93
CA GLU A 23 15.07 -4.24 -9.37
C GLU A 23 14.66 -4.48 -7.92
N ILE A 24 14.50 -3.41 -7.12
CA ILE A 24 14.00 -3.51 -5.74
C ILE A 24 12.59 -4.11 -5.71
N VAL A 25 11.67 -3.59 -6.53
CA VAL A 25 10.29 -4.10 -6.59
C VAL A 25 10.28 -5.56 -7.07
N ALA A 26 11.07 -5.90 -8.09
CA ALA A 26 11.18 -7.25 -8.60
C ALA A 26 11.70 -8.24 -7.53
N GLU A 27 12.75 -7.88 -6.80
CA GLU A 27 13.32 -8.68 -5.72
C GLU A 27 12.34 -8.83 -4.54
N MET A 28 11.61 -7.78 -4.17
CA MET A 28 10.59 -7.85 -3.13
C MET A 28 9.48 -8.84 -3.50
N ILE A 29 9.01 -8.82 -4.74
CA ILE A 29 8.00 -9.75 -5.26
C ILE A 29 8.57 -11.18 -5.28
N ALA A 30 9.77 -11.36 -5.81
CA ALA A 30 10.42 -12.67 -5.91
C ALA A 30 10.78 -13.30 -4.56
N TYR A 31 11.04 -12.47 -3.54
CA TYR A 31 11.43 -12.94 -2.20
C TYR A 31 10.26 -13.55 -1.41
N GLN A 32 9.04 -13.10 -1.62
CA GLN A 32 7.85 -13.54 -0.89
C GLN A 32 7.58 -15.07 -0.96
N PRO A 33 7.72 -15.72 -2.12
CA PRO A 33 7.44 -17.16 -2.26
C PRO A 33 8.34 -18.06 -1.40
N LYS A 34 9.49 -17.59 -0.98
CA LYS A 34 10.53 -18.39 -0.30
C LYS A 34 10.36 -18.47 1.22
N ARG A 35 9.37 -17.78 1.81
CA ARG A 35 9.16 -17.76 3.26
C ARG A 35 8.01 -18.64 3.69
N GLU A 36 8.17 -19.38 4.80
CA GLU A 36 7.10 -20.12 5.49
C GLU A 36 5.98 -19.18 5.99
N LYS A 37 6.34 -17.99 6.47
CA LYS A 37 5.40 -16.91 6.81
C LYS A 37 5.59 -15.77 5.82
N ARG A 38 4.66 -15.65 4.88
CA ARG A 38 4.63 -14.53 3.94
C ARG A 38 4.24 -13.24 4.66
N LEU A 39 4.98 -12.18 4.39
CA LEU A 39 4.68 -10.85 4.89
C LEU A 39 3.78 -10.15 3.88
N PRO A 40 2.74 -9.43 4.33
CA PRO A 40 2.00 -8.54 3.45
C PRO A 40 2.92 -7.50 2.81
N VAL A 41 2.69 -7.22 1.55
CA VAL A 41 3.44 -6.22 0.78
C VAL A 41 2.47 -5.13 0.34
N LEU A 42 2.73 -3.90 0.76
CA LEU A 42 2.00 -2.73 0.32
C LEU A 42 2.77 -2.09 -0.83
N LEU A 43 2.08 -1.84 -1.93
CA LEU A 43 2.63 -1.28 -3.17
C LEU A 43 1.88 0.00 -3.48
N ASP A 44 2.59 1.13 -3.48
CA ASP A 44 2.06 2.46 -3.73
C ASP A 44 2.97 3.25 -4.68
N ALA A 45 2.50 4.34 -5.21
CA ALA A 45 3.24 5.32 -6.00
C ALA A 45 4.10 4.69 -7.11
N ASP A 46 5.42 4.89 -7.09
CA ASP A 46 6.34 4.42 -8.13
C ASP A 46 6.32 2.91 -8.31
N ALA A 47 6.06 2.13 -7.25
CA ALA A 47 5.92 0.69 -7.38
C ALA A 47 4.76 0.29 -8.31
N LEU A 48 3.65 1.02 -8.26
CA LEU A 48 2.49 0.81 -9.14
C LEU A 48 2.80 1.18 -10.59
N ASN A 49 3.56 2.25 -10.81
CA ASN A 49 4.02 2.66 -12.14
C ASN A 49 4.95 1.60 -12.74
N ILE A 50 5.90 1.11 -11.96
CA ILE A 50 6.83 0.04 -12.37
C ILE A 50 6.07 -1.23 -12.77
N ILE A 51 5.05 -1.61 -12.01
CA ILE A 51 4.19 -2.76 -12.31
C ILE A 51 3.39 -2.52 -13.59
N ALA A 52 2.83 -1.32 -13.80
CA ALA A 52 2.07 -0.99 -14.99
C ALA A 52 2.92 -1.10 -16.26
N GLU A 53 4.19 -0.67 -16.20
CA GLU A 53 5.16 -0.74 -17.30
C GLU A 53 5.74 -2.15 -17.50
N ASN A 54 5.79 -2.97 -16.45
CA ASN A 54 6.45 -4.29 -16.45
C ASN A 54 5.50 -5.39 -15.99
N ARG A 55 4.48 -5.67 -16.78
CA ARG A 55 3.43 -6.66 -16.47
C ARG A 55 3.95 -8.07 -16.18
N LYS A 56 5.16 -8.41 -16.62
CA LYS A 56 5.83 -9.68 -16.28
C LYS A 56 6.06 -9.87 -14.76
N LEU A 57 6.13 -8.78 -14.00
CA LEU A 57 6.23 -8.84 -12.55
C LEU A 57 4.96 -9.44 -11.91
N LEU A 58 3.80 -9.26 -12.56
CA LEU A 58 2.53 -9.83 -12.10
C LEU A 58 2.48 -11.35 -12.27
N SER A 59 3.17 -11.93 -13.25
CA SER A 59 3.24 -13.39 -13.42
C SER A 59 3.83 -14.07 -12.19
N GLY A 60 4.89 -13.50 -11.60
CA GLY A 60 5.49 -14.00 -10.37
C GLY A 60 4.56 -13.91 -9.15
N ILE A 61 3.56 -13.02 -9.17
CA ILE A 61 2.53 -12.92 -8.13
C ILE A 61 1.43 -13.96 -8.36
N ALA A 62 0.98 -14.10 -9.61
CA ALA A 62 -0.12 -15.00 -9.99
C ALA A 62 0.25 -16.49 -9.88
N GLU A 63 1.49 -16.87 -10.21
CA GLU A 63 1.99 -18.24 -10.14
C GLU A 63 2.07 -18.80 -8.70
N ASN A 64 2.01 -17.93 -7.71
CA ASN A 64 2.00 -18.30 -6.30
C ASN A 64 0.55 -18.49 -5.80
N GLU A 65 -0.11 -19.56 -6.21
CA GLU A 65 -1.43 -19.92 -5.69
C GLU A 65 -1.46 -19.86 -4.15
N GLY A 66 -2.41 -19.08 -3.62
CA GLY A 66 -2.57 -18.82 -2.17
C GLY A 66 -1.80 -17.62 -1.62
N SER A 67 -0.96 -16.92 -2.40
CA SER A 67 -0.23 -15.74 -1.95
C SER A 67 -0.84 -14.41 -2.42
N SER A 68 -1.75 -14.44 -3.38
CA SER A 68 -2.37 -13.27 -4.00
C SER A 68 -2.98 -12.27 -2.99
N LYS A 69 -3.46 -12.75 -1.87
CA LYS A 69 -4.11 -11.95 -0.83
C LYS A 69 -3.15 -11.21 0.12
N GLN A 70 -1.84 -11.37 -0.06
CA GLN A 70 -0.83 -10.67 0.75
C GLN A 70 -0.32 -9.39 0.10
N TYR A 71 -0.74 -9.11 -1.13
CA TYR A 71 -0.41 -7.86 -1.81
C TYR A 71 -1.56 -6.86 -1.66
N VAL A 72 -1.21 -5.62 -1.33
CA VAL A 72 -2.13 -4.49 -1.25
C VAL A 72 -1.62 -3.41 -2.19
N TYR A 73 -2.46 -2.97 -3.08
CA TYR A 73 -2.19 -1.93 -4.06
C TYR A 73 -3.05 -0.72 -3.74
N THR A 74 -2.44 0.46 -3.65
CA THR A 74 -3.13 1.69 -3.24
C THR A 74 -3.18 2.74 -4.36
N PRO A 75 -3.67 2.40 -5.57
CA PRO A 75 -3.64 3.34 -6.69
C PRO A 75 -4.59 4.53 -6.48
N HIS A 76 -4.12 5.73 -6.80
CA HIS A 76 -5.01 6.83 -7.16
C HIS A 76 -5.53 6.63 -8.59
N MET A 77 -6.53 7.42 -9.02
CA MET A 77 -7.17 7.24 -10.33
C MET A 77 -6.20 7.24 -11.52
N GLY A 78 -5.13 8.06 -11.48
CA GLY A 78 -4.11 8.09 -12.54
C GLY A 78 -3.27 6.82 -12.62
N GLU A 79 -2.89 6.24 -11.48
CA GLU A 79 -2.17 4.95 -11.39
C GLU A 79 -3.09 3.80 -11.80
N ALA A 80 -4.35 3.82 -11.34
CA ALA A 80 -5.37 2.85 -11.74
C ALA A 80 -5.61 2.86 -13.25
N ALA A 81 -5.62 4.02 -13.89
CA ALA A 81 -5.74 4.15 -15.34
C ALA A 81 -4.56 3.44 -16.06
N ARG A 82 -3.32 3.65 -15.61
CA ARG A 82 -2.14 2.96 -16.17
C ARG A 82 -2.18 1.45 -15.96
N LEU A 83 -2.60 1.00 -14.78
CA LEU A 83 -2.71 -0.42 -14.43
C LEU A 83 -3.83 -1.13 -15.20
N SER A 84 -4.99 -0.50 -15.35
CA SER A 84 -6.16 -1.08 -15.99
C SER A 84 -6.13 -0.97 -17.51
N GLY A 85 -5.62 0.16 -18.03
CA GLY A 85 -5.76 0.59 -19.42
C GLY A 85 -7.07 1.35 -19.70
N LYS A 86 -7.86 1.65 -18.66
CA LYS A 86 -9.10 2.45 -18.75
C LYS A 86 -8.80 3.94 -18.57
N SER A 87 -9.68 4.80 -19.08
CA SER A 87 -9.61 6.23 -18.78
C SER A 87 -10.06 6.51 -17.34
N ILE A 88 -9.63 7.66 -16.78
CA ILE A 88 -10.04 8.09 -15.44
C ILE A 88 -11.57 8.26 -15.37
N ALA A 89 -12.21 8.73 -16.44
CA ALA A 89 -13.67 8.89 -16.51
C ALA A 89 -14.39 7.54 -16.36
N GLN A 90 -13.95 6.52 -17.10
CA GLN A 90 -14.48 5.15 -16.99
C GLN A 90 -14.29 4.56 -15.59
N LEU A 91 -13.12 4.77 -14.98
CA LEU A 91 -12.86 4.29 -13.62
C LEU A 91 -13.79 4.94 -12.59
N LYS A 92 -14.06 6.23 -12.72
CA LYS A 92 -14.96 6.97 -11.81
C LYS A 92 -16.42 6.54 -11.96
N GLU A 93 -16.86 6.30 -13.19
CA GLU A 93 -18.23 5.87 -13.50
C GLU A 93 -18.53 4.47 -12.90
N THR A 94 -17.53 3.59 -12.89
CA THR A 94 -17.67 2.19 -12.42
C THR A 94 -16.63 1.85 -11.34
N SER A 95 -16.51 2.70 -10.32
CA SER A 95 -15.43 2.59 -9.33
C SER A 95 -15.41 1.26 -8.58
N CYS A 96 -16.56 0.72 -8.23
CA CYS A 96 -16.69 -0.58 -7.55
C CYS A 96 -16.21 -1.74 -8.44
N GLU A 97 -16.71 -1.80 -9.67
CA GLU A 97 -16.32 -2.80 -10.66
C GLU A 97 -14.85 -2.65 -11.01
N SER A 98 -14.37 -1.43 -11.17
CA SER A 98 -12.97 -1.15 -11.48
C SER A 98 -12.02 -1.57 -10.36
N ALA A 99 -12.37 -1.34 -9.10
CA ALA A 99 -11.59 -1.82 -7.96
C ALA A 99 -11.56 -3.35 -7.91
N LYS A 100 -12.70 -4.01 -8.17
CA LYS A 100 -12.82 -5.47 -8.22
C LYS A 100 -11.98 -6.07 -9.35
N GLU A 101 -12.08 -5.53 -10.57
CA GLU A 101 -11.30 -5.97 -11.71
C GLU A 101 -9.79 -5.78 -11.49
N LEU A 102 -9.38 -4.64 -10.90
CA LEU A 102 -7.98 -4.40 -10.56
C LEU A 102 -7.49 -5.39 -9.51
N ALA A 103 -8.26 -5.68 -8.46
CA ALA A 103 -7.91 -6.66 -7.45
C ALA A 103 -7.71 -8.07 -8.04
N GLN A 104 -8.60 -8.47 -8.95
CA GLN A 104 -8.48 -9.76 -9.67
C GLN A 104 -7.24 -9.78 -10.59
N LYS A 105 -7.05 -8.72 -11.38
CA LYS A 105 -5.93 -8.61 -12.33
C LYS A 105 -4.57 -8.58 -11.63
N LEU A 106 -4.49 -7.91 -10.47
CA LEU A 106 -3.27 -7.75 -9.69
C LEU A 106 -3.09 -8.88 -8.65
N CYS A 107 -4.03 -9.82 -8.57
CA CYS A 107 -4.03 -10.92 -7.61
C CYS A 107 -3.82 -10.44 -6.16
N GLY A 108 -4.54 -9.39 -5.72
CA GLY A 108 -4.38 -8.82 -4.37
C GLY A 108 -5.54 -7.91 -3.98
N ILE A 109 -5.37 -7.15 -2.91
CA ILE A 109 -6.35 -6.15 -2.48
C ILE A 109 -6.07 -4.83 -3.19
N CYS A 110 -7.07 -4.28 -3.85
CA CYS A 110 -7.03 -2.94 -4.45
C CYS A 110 -7.71 -1.93 -3.53
N VAL A 111 -6.98 -0.87 -3.15
CA VAL A 111 -7.47 0.31 -2.46
C VAL A 111 -7.50 1.45 -3.48
N LEU A 112 -8.59 1.58 -4.22
CA LEU A 112 -8.75 2.58 -5.26
C LEU A 112 -9.08 3.95 -4.64
N LYS A 113 -8.07 4.83 -4.60
CA LYS A 113 -8.14 6.15 -3.95
C LYS A 113 -8.89 7.16 -4.85
N ASP A 114 -9.99 7.72 -4.36
CA ASP A 114 -10.71 8.87 -4.91
C ASP A 114 -11.46 9.59 -3.76
N ALA A 115 -12.37 10.49 -4.06
CA ALA A 115 -13.23 11.16 -3.07
C ALA A 115 -13.95 10.17 -2.15
N ALA A 116 -14.42 9.04 -2.69
CA ALA A 116 -14.81 7.85 -1.92
C ALA A 116 -13.84 6.73 -2.28
N THR A 117 -13.00 6.31 -1.35
CA THR A 117 -12.05 5.21 -1.56
C THR A 117 -12.81 3.88 -1.59
N VAL A 118 -12.61 3.10 -2.65
CA VAL A 118 -13.19 1.77 -2.82
C VAL A 118 -12.13 0.70 -2.63
N ILE A 119 -12.41 -0.28 -1.76
CA ILE A 119 -11.50 -1.39 -1.48
C ILE A 119 -12.14 -2.69 -1.99
N SER A 120 -11.36 -3.51 -2.70
CA SER A 120 -11.81 -4.84 -3.12
C SER A 120 -10.68 -5.87 -3.04
N ASP A 121 -11.04 -7.10 -2.71
CA ASP A 121 -10.17 -8.28 -2.78
C ASP A 121 -10.48 -9.14 -4.03
N GLY A 122 -11.27 -8.59 -4.97
CA GLY A 122 -11.75 -9.30 -6.16
C GLY A 122 -13.07 -10.06 -5.98
N ARG A 123 -13.57 -10.16 -4.73
CA ARG A 123 -14.87 -10.76 -4.36
C ARG A 123 -15.70 -9.78 -3.57
N ASN A 124 -15.15 -9.31 -2.46
CA ASN A 124 -15.78 -8.36 -1.55
C ASN A 124 -15.45 -6.94 -1.96
N ILE A 125 -16.35 -6.02 -1.64
CA ILE A 125 -16.18 -4.56 -1.86
C ILE A 125 -16.53 -3.85 -0.56
N TYR A 126 -15.70 -2.87 -0.20
CA TYR A 126 -15.96 -1.91 0.86
C TYR A 126 -15.81 -0.50 0.29
N ILE A 127 -16.75 0.38 0.61
CA ILE A 127 -16.72 1.79 0.25
C ILE A 127 -16.45 2.60 1.51
N ASN A 128 -15.35 3.32 1.54
CA ASN A 128 -15.02 4.16 2.68
C ASN A 128 -15.85 5.45 2.67
N THR A 129 -16.50 5.74 3.81
CA THR A 129 -17.36 6.91 3.99
C THR A 129 -16.77 7.94 4.95
N SER A 130 -15.57 7.70 5.49
CA SER A 130 -14.83 8.63 6.35
C SER A 130 -13.85 9.46 5.56
N GLY A 131 -13.45 10.61 6.09
CA GLY A 131 -12.51 11.51 5.47
C GLY A 131 -13.17 12.71 4.81
N ASN A 132 -12.37 13.69 4.44
CA ASN A 132 -12.80 14.97 3.90
C ASN A 132 -11.86 15.48 2.79
N SER A 133 -12.25 16.57 2.13
CA SER A 133 -11.48 17.14 1.01
C SER A 133 -10.10 17.68 1.38
N GLY A 134 -9.85 18.04 2.66
CA GLY A 134 -8.54 18.46 3.16
C GLY A 134 -7.48 17.38 3.09
N MET A 135 -7.89 16.11 3.01
CA MET A 135 -6.98 14.98 2.84
C MET A 135 -6.32 14.91 1.45
N SER A 136 -6.71 15.77 0.51
CA SER A 136 -6.04 15.94 -0.79
C SER A 136 -4.72 16.74 -0.65
N THR A 137 -3.96 16.48 0.41
CA THR A 137 -2.67 17.12 0.71
C THR A 137 -1.51 16.16 0.41
N ALA A 138 -0.34 16.74 0.06
CA ALA A 138 0.87 15.95 -0.19
C ALA A 138 1.26 15.14 1.06
N GLY A 139 1.59 13.86 0.86
CA GLY A 139 1.96 12.93 1.95
C GLY A 139 0.77 12.19 2.59
N ALA A 140 -0.49 12.52 2.27
CA ALA A 140 -1.64 11.79 2.79
C ALA A 140 -1.65 10.31 2.36
N GLY A 141 -1.16 10.01 1.14
CA GLY A 141 -0.96 8.64 0.66
C GLY A 141 0.08 7.87 1.48
N ASP A 142 1.20 8.52 1.83
CA ASP A 142 2.25 7.92 2.66
C ASP A 142 1.72 7.62 4.07
N THR A 143 0.91 8.54 4.64
CA THR A 143 0.23 8.35 5.92
C THR A 143 -0.71 7.15 5.85
N LEU A 144 -1.52 7.02 4.78
CA LEU A 144 -2.37 5.86 4.56
C LEU A 144 -1.56 4.56 4.53
N THR A 145 -0.47 4.53 3.77
CA THR A 145 0.41 3.35 3.67
C THR A 145 0.96 2.94 5.04
N GLY A 146 1.39 3.91 5.86
CA GLY A 146 1.84 3.68 7.24
C GLY A 146 0.75 3.11 8.14
N ILE A 147 -0.48 3.65 8.07
CA ILE A 147 -1.64 3.16 8.84
C ILE A 147 -2.02 1.73 8.41
N LEU A 148 -2.04 1.45 7.12
CA LEU A 148 -2.31 0.10 6.60
C LEU A 148 -1.28 -0.91 7.10
N ALA A 149 0.01 -0.56 7.08
CA ALA A 149 1.07 -1.40 7.62
C ALA A 149 0.84 -1.69 9.12
N GLY A 150 0.51 -0.68 9.91
CA GLY A 150 0.19 -0.82 11.32
C GLY A 150 -1.03 -1.70 11.57
N SER A 151 -2.12 -1.51 10.83
CA SER A 151 -3.36 -2.28 10.95
C SER A 151 -3.15 -3.77 10.65
N VAL A 152 -2.33 -4.08 9.66
CA VAL A 152 -1.98 -5.47 9.31
C VAL A 152 -1.14 -6.12 10.40
N LEU A 153 -0.19 -5.40 10.99
CA LEU A 153 0.71 -5.92 12.01
C LEU A 153 0.01 -6.13 13.36
N ALA A 154 -0.85 -5.19 13.77
CA ALA A 154 -1.55 -5.23 15.05
C ALA A 154 -2.41 -6.49 15.23
N GLY A 155 -2.97 -7.06 14.16
CA GLY A 155 -3.85 -8.23 14.22
C GLY A 155 -3.15 -9.60 14.11
N ARG A 156 -1.81 -9.68 14.09
CA ARG A 156 -1.09 -10.94 13.88
C ARG A 156 -1.05 -11.90 15.07
N THR A 157 -1.59 -11.49 16.21
CA THR A 157 -1.54 -12.26 17.47
C THR A 157 -2.73 -13.21 17.67
N GLN A 158 -3.79 -13.13 16.87
CA GLN A 158 -4.93 -14.02 17.01
C GLN A 158 -4.81 -15.25 16.11
N LYS A 159 -4.82 -16.43 16.73
CA LYS A 159 -4.82 -17.75 16.06
C LYS A 159 -6.25 -18.15 15.68
N ASN A 160 -6.81 -17.57 14.64
CA ASN A 160 -8.07 -18.04 14.08
C ASN A 160 -7.82 -18.89 12.83
N GLY A 161 -8.70 -19.86 12.56
CA GLY A 161 -8.49 -20.92 11.57
C GLY A 161 -8.26 -20.41 10.13
N LYS A 162 -7.63 -21.24 9.28
CA LYS A 162 -7.13 -20.88 7.95
C LYS A 162 -8.18 -20.33 6.97
N GLU A 163 -9.45 -20.68 7.11
CA GLU A 163 -10.51 -20.22 6.19
C GLU A 163 -10.87 -18.75 6.35
N ASN A 164 -10.73 -18.19 7.56
CA ASN A 164 -11.04 -16.78 7.84
C ASN A 164 -9.86 -15.83 7.61
N ALA A 165 -8.63 -16.33 7.52
CA ALA A 165 -7.42 -15.49 7.48
C ALA A 165 -7.39 -14.49 6.31
N SER A 166 -8.00 -14.83 5.19
CA SER A 166 -8.08 -13.97 4.02
C SER A 166 -9.11 -12.86 4.16
N TYR A 167 -10.26 -13.17 4.75
CA TYR A 167 -11.31 -12.20 5.02
C TYR A 167 -10.85 -11.26 6.14
N GLU A 168 -10.24 -11.77 7.19
CA GLU A 168 -9.63 -10.96 8.26
C GLU A 168 -8.57 -9.99 7.70
N PHE A 169 -7.78 -10.41 6.73
CA PHE A 169 -6.80 -9.52 6.10
C PHE A 169 -7.47 -8.39 5.32
N PHE A 170 -8.53 -8.70 4.57
CA PHE A 170 -9.34 -7.69 3.87
C PHE A 170 -9.97 -6.70 4.86
N GLU A 171 -10.58 -7.19 5.96
CA GLU A 171 -11.17 -6.34 7.00
C GLU A 171 -10.14 -5.40 7.64
N LYS A 172 -8.92 -5.87 7.89
CA LYS A 172 -7.83 -5.02 8.42
C LYS A 172 -7.46 -3.89 7.48
N ILE A 173 -7.44 -4.16 6.17
CA ILE A 173 -7.21 -3.11 5.17
C ILE A 173 -8.37 -2.11 5.15
N CYS A 174 -9.62 -2.58 5.19
CA CYS A 174 -10.79 -1.70 5.27
C CYS A 174 -10.76 -0.85 6.55
N MET A 175 -10.44 -1.46 7.70
CA MET A 175 -10.31 -0.75 8.97
C MET A 175 -9.20 0.30 8.92
N GLY A 176 -8.05 -0.01 8.33
CA GLY A 176 -6.95 0.95 8.17
C GLY A 176 -7.34 2.14 7.30
N VAL A 177 -8.08 1.93 6.20
CA VAL A 177 -8.59 3.02 5.35
C VAL A 177 -9.63 3.86 6.12
N TYR A 178 -10.54 3.21 6.85
CA TYR A 178 -11.52 3.91 7.69
C TYR A 178 -10.83 4.75 8.76
N LEU A 179 -9.85 4.19 9.47
CA LEU A 179 -9.06 4.89 10.48
C LEU A 179 -8.33 6.11 9.91
N HIS A 180 -7.73 5.97 8.72
CA HIS A 180 -7.11 7.09 8.01
C HIS A 180 -8.11 8.22 7.73
N GLY A 181 -9.31 7.89 7.25
CA GLY A 181 -10.36 8.86 7.03
C GLY A 181 -10.82 9.54 8.32
N ARG A 182 -11.07 8.78 9.40
CA ARG A 182 -11.45 9.32 10.71
C ARG A 182 -10.36 10.22 11.31
N ALA A 183 -9.09 9.86 11.13
CA ALA A 183 -7.98 10.71 11.54
C ALA A 183 -7.93 12.01 10.72
N GLY A 184 -8.25 11.94 9.42
CA GLY A 184 -8.41 13.11 8.55
C GLY A 184 -9.55 14.02 9.01
N ASP A 185 -10.69 13.45 9.43
CA ASP A 185 -11.82 14.22 9.97
C ASP A 185 -11.43 14.93 11.27
N ALA A 186 -10.79 14.23 12.20
CA ALA A 186 -10.29 14.82 13.44
C ALA A 186 -9.23 15.91 13.21
N ALA A 187 -8.38 15.76 12.20
CA ALA A 187 -7.43 16.81 11.82
C ALA A 187 -8.14 18.03 11.21
N ALA A 188 -9.17 17.81 10.39
CA ALA A 188 -9.96 18.90 9.80
C ALA A 188 -10.76 19.68 10.86
N ASP A 189 -11.29 19.02 11.88
CA ASP A 189 -11.97 19.67 13.01
C ASP A 189 -11.03 20.63 13.75
N ARG A 190 -9.73 20.30 13.81
CA ARG A 190 -8.72 21.11 14.50
C ARG A 190 -8.15 22.23 13.64
N PHE A 191 -7.87 21.96 12.37
CA PHE A 191 -7.07 22.86 11.51
C PHE A 191 -7.87 23.40 10.31
N GLY A 192 -9.10 22.92 10.11
CA GLY A 192 -9.88 23.15 8.89
C GLY A 192 -9.34 22.39 7.69
N ASN A 193 -10.19 22.12 6.69
CA ASN A 193 -9.80 21.37 5.49
C ASN A 193 -8.64 22.02 4.71
N ALA A 194 -8.55 23.35 4.71
CA ALA A 194 -7.51 24.07 3.99
C ALA A 194 -6.18 24.17 4.77
N GLY A 195 -6.21 24.01 6.09
CA GLY A 195 -5.04 24.20 6.96
C GLY A 195 -4.33 22.91 7.34
N MET A 196 -5.00 21.76 7.20
CA MET A 196 -4.46 20.47 7.63
C MET A 196 -3.34 19.96 6.69
N LYS A 197 -2.42 19.22 7.28
CA LYS A 197 -1.29 18.56 6.59
C LYS A 197 -1.32 17.06 6.84
N ALA A 198 -0.57 16.30 6.07
CA ALA A 198 -0.47 14.84 6.23
C ALA A 198 -0.03 14.42 7.65
N MET A 199 0.88 15.17 8.28
CA MET A 199 1.32 14.88 9.65
C MET A 199 0.20 15.09 10.68
N ASP A 200 -0.71 16.04 10.46
CA ASP A 200 -1.86 16.24 11.34
C ASP A 200 -2.79 15.03 11.32
N ILE A 201 -2.93 14.38 10.15
CA ILE A 201 -3.64 13.11 10.02
C ILE A 201 -2.94 12.01 10.83
N ALA A 202 -1.62 11.88 10.69
CA ALA A 202 -0.83 10.88 11.40
C ALA A 202 -0.94 11.05 12.93
N ASP A 203 -0.83 12.28 13.42
CA ASP A 203 -0.92 12.62 14.84
C ASP A 203 -2.34 12.37 15.40
N ALA A 204 -3.38 12.55 14.59
CA ALA A 204 -4.76 12.32 14.99
C ALA A 204 -5.11 10.83 15.18
N VAL A 205 -4.37 9.89 14.59
CA VAL A 205 -4.61 8.44 14.68
C VAL A 205 -4.72 7.97 16.13
N ALA A 206 -3.79 8.40 16.98
CA ALA A 206 -3.78 7.99 18.39
C ALA A 206 -5.04 8.46 19.16
N ASN A 207 -5.58 9.61 18.80
CA ASN A 207 -6.82 10.13 19.42
C ASN A 207 -8.03 9.32 18.98
N VAL A 208 -8.16 9.04 17.67
CA VAL A 208 -9.26 8.23 17.13
C VAL A 208 -9.24 6.81 17.71
N LEU A 209 -8.07 6.21 17.95
CA LEU A 209 -7.95 4.89 18.58
C LEU A 209 -8.33 4.87 20.08
N LYS A 210 -8.32 6.02 20.78
CA LYS A 210 -8.74 6.11 22.19
C LYS A 210 -10.26 6.21 22.35
N GLU A 211 -10.97 6.68 21.31
CA GLU A 211 -12.42 6.88 21.33
C GLU A 211 -13.21 5.58 21.08
N ASN A 212 -12.53 4.50 20.67
CA ASN A 212 -13.08 3.17 20.42
C ASN A 212 -12.50 2.14 21.41
#